data_eb23d0d94044bd958e606c8a0a896c32
#
_entry.id   eb23d0d94044bd958e606c8a0a896c32
#
_cell.length_a   1.000
_cell.length_b   1.000
_cell.length_c   1.000
_cell.angle_alpha   90.00
_cell.angle_beta   90.00
_cell.angle_gamma   90.00
#
_symmetry.space_group_name_H-M   'P 1'
#
loop_
_entity.id
_entity.type
_entity.pdbx_description
1 polymer ?
#
loop_
_entity_poly.entity_id
_entity_poly.type
_entity_poly.pdbx_seq_one_letter_code
_entity_poly.pdbx_strand_id
1 'polypeptide(L)'
;VNITQYDAYLPYGELLVDEHSSSEDLPYKFNGKQFDEETGLYYYGARYMNPMASIWYGVDPLAEKYKSIGAYVYCSANPIRLIDSDGKEILFVNGYWNSFIGGLIGSSSAGANYWGDGFTVAAKSFFKDYSPINSTNFIDGSSLWGGDMSGSDRYAAGYKFAKDNLNRLTSGMKKGESFKMVTHSEGSAYGAGVAQYLLDAGYKVTTILHLSSDEGDEFSTPKTPYTLQLSYEGDWVTGNKTIKNVDKVGEIKKGNLSWDTVHGTTKNKNIFNAAKDLKKVTLQLNIGEIDGKLSSWYNQENAKKTNFYSVNGIILNNLDGTKKR
;
A
#
# COMPACT_ATOMS: atom_id res chain seq x y z
N VAL A 1 -25.62 23.69 4.42
CA VAL A 1 -24.67 23.47 3.30
C VAL A 1 -25.44 23.71 2.03
N ASN A 2 -25.06 24.72 1.24
CA ASN A 2 -25.66 24.93 -0.06
C ASN A 2 -24.92 24.01 -1.05
N ILE A 3 -25.65 23.12 -1.69
CA ILE A 3 -25.15 22.30 -2.79
C ILE A 3 -25.12 23.21 -4.02
N THR A 4 -23.94 23.42 -4.59
CA THR A 4 -23.75 24.27 -5.77
C THR A 4 -23.79 23.48 -7.07
N GLN A 5 -23.42 22.21 -7.03
CA GLN A 5 -23.47 21.27 -8.16
C GLN A 5 -23.76 19.86 -7.68
N TYR A 6 -24.52 19.09 -8.43
CA TYR A 6 -24.81 17.67 -8.23
C TYR A 6 -24.72 16.93 -9.55
N ASP A 7 -23.77 16.00 -9.63
CA ASP A 7 -23.54 15.16 -10.80
C ASP A 7 -23.77 13.70 -10.45
N ALA A 8 -24.49 12.98 -11.29
CA ALA A 8 -24.61 11.53 -11.24
C ALA A 8 -24.07 10.92 -12.53
N TYR A 9 -23.38 9.81 -12.41
CA TYR A 9 -22.66 9.20 -13.53
C TYR A 9 -23.09 7.75 -13.76
N LEU A 10 -23.10 7.35 -15.03
CA LEU A 10 -23.08 5.95 -15.42
C LEU A 10 -21.70 5.32 -15.11
N PRO A 11 -21.56 3.99 -15.14
CA PRO A 11 -20.34 3.29 -14.71
C PRO A 11 -19.04 3.75 -15.38
N TYR A 12 -19.10 4.23 -16.61
CA TYR A 12 -17.94 4.75 -17.34
C TYR A 12 -17.82 6.27 -17.34
N GLY A 13 -18.59 6.95 -16.49
CA GLY A 13 -18.49 8.41 -16.34
C GLY A 13 -19.33 9.22 -17.32
N GLU A 14 -20.20 8.59 -18.10
CA GLU A 14 -21.22 9.31 -18.82
C GLU A 14 -22.15 10.01 -17.82
N LEU A 15 -22.40 11.31 -18.04
CA LEU A 15 -23.27 12.12 -17.19
C LEU A 15 -24.71 11.67 -17.32
N LEU A 16 -25.30 11.22 -16.23
CA LEU A 16 -26.71 10.88 -16.12
C LEU A 16 -27.54 12.07 -15.63
N VAL A 17 -26.99 12.84 -14.69
CA VAL A 17 -27.57 14.05 -14.14
C VAL A 17 -26.44 15.06 -13.98
N ASP A 18 -26.70 16.30 -14.41
CA ASP A 18 -25.81 17.45 -14.26
C ASP A 18 -26.69 18.64 -13.85
N GLU A 19 -26.74 18.90 -12.54
CA GLU A 19 -27.51 20.00 -11.96
C GLU A 19 -26.60 20.95 -11.23
N HIS A 20 -26.64 22.23 -11.60
CA HIS A 20 -25.88 23.28 -10.94
C HIS A 20 -26.72 24.53 -10.68
N SER A 21 -26.44 25.21 -9.58
CA SER A 21 -27.14 26.41 -9.15
C SER A 21 -26.47 27.72 -9.61
N SER A 22 -25.32 27.63 -10.27
CA SER A 22 -24.54 28.76 -10.80
C SER A 22 -24.17 28.52 -12.27
N SER A 23 -23.76 29.57 -12.96
CA SER A 23 -23.25 29.49 -14.33
C SER A 23 -21.81 28.95 -14.43
N GLU A 24 -21.17 28.68 -13.30
CA GLU A 24 -19.85 28.09 -13.25
C GLU A 24 -19.97 26.57 -13.08
N ASP A 25 -19.57 25.83 -14.11
CA ASP A 25 -19.45 24.39 -14.07
C ASP A 25 -18.07 24.00 -13.55
N LEU A 26 -18.01 22.98 -12.68
CA LEU A 26 -16.74 22.49 -12.14
C LEU A 26 -16.03 21.64 -13.21
N PRO A 27 -14.76 21.96 -13.53
CA PRO A 27 -14.03 21.25 -14.59
C PRO A 27 -13.64 19.81 -14.23
N TYR A 28 -13.77 19.44 -12.95
CA TYR A 28 -13.44 18.12 -12.46
C TYR A 28 -14.72 17.36 -12.10
N LYS A 29 -15.03 16.34 -12.91
CA LYS A 29 -16.25 15.52 -12.78
C LYS A 29 -15.92 14.08 -12.39
N PHE A 30 -16.29 13.09 -13.14
CA PHE A 30 -16.13 11.66 -12.86
C PHE A 30 -14.72 11.30 -12.38
N ASN A 31 -14.62 10.61 -11.23
CA ASN A 31 -13.38 10.21 -10.59
C ASN A 31 -12.40 11.37 -10.28
N GLY A 32 -12.90 12.61 -10.19
CA GLY A 32 -12.08 13.80 -9.99
C GLY A 32 -11.17 14.12 -11.18
N LYS A 33 -11.56 13.72 -12.39
CA LYS A 33 -10.83 14.00 -13.63
C LYS A 33 -11.40 15.20 -14.34
N GLN A 34 -10.51 15.95 -14.97
CA GLN A 34 -10.92 17.08 -15.79
C GLN A 34 -11.75 16.60 -16.99
N PHE A 35 -12.94 17.14 -17.11
CA PHE A 35 -13.81 16.93 -18.26
C PHE A 35 -13.59 18.03 -19.27
N ASP A 36 -13.34 17.66 -20.49
CA ASP A 36 -13.23 18.55 -21.63
C ASP A 36 -14.59 18.57 -22.34
N GLU A 37 -15.33 19.67 -22.17
CA GLU A 37 -16.67 19.81 -22.71
C GLU A 37 -16.68 19.88 -24.24
N GLU A 38 -15.62 20.39 -24.86
CA GLU A 38 -15.55 20.51 -26.32
C GLU A 38 -15.43 19.14 -26.99
N THR A 39 -14.68 18.23 -26.35
CA THR A 39 -14.44 16.88 -26.90
C THR A 39 -15.30 15.81 -26.26
N GLY A 40 -15.92 16.07 -25.09
CA GLY A 40 -16.65 15.09 -24.31
C GLY A 40 -15.77 14.00 -23.68
N LEU A 41 -14.48 14.28 -23.48
CA LEU A 41 -13.51 13.32 -22.98
C LEU A 41 -13.02 13.70 -21.57
N TYR A 42 -12.69 12.69 -20.77
CA TYR A 42 -12.02 12.88 -19.49
C TYR A 42 -10.51 12.80 -19.65
N TYR A 43 -9.80 13.82 -19.17
CA TYR A 43 -8.34 13.81 -19.15
C TYR A 43 -7.81 13.11 -17.91
N TYR A 44 -7.23 11.93 -18.12
CA TYR A 44 -6.60 11.11 -17.06
C TYR A 44 -5.10 11.35 -16.97
N GLY A 45 -4.59 12.28 -17.74
CA GLY A 45 -3.18 12.64 -17.78
C GLY A 45 -2.40 11.90 -18.88
N ALA A 46 -2.34 10.55 -18.93
CA ALA A 46 -1.67 9.80 -19.99
C ALA A 46 -2.54 9.62 -21.23
N ARG A 47 -3.84 9.50 -20.99
CA ARG A 47 -4.83 9.21 -22.02
C ARG A 47 -6.09 10.02 -21.77
N TYR A 48 -6.85 10.19 -22.81
CA TYR A 48 -8.23 10.64 -22.70
C TYR A 48 -9.16 9.42 -22.63
N MET A 49 -10.15 9.47 -21.76
CA MET A 49 -11.16 8.45 -21.63
C MET A 49 -12.46 8.97 -22.28
N ASN A 50 -13.01 8.17 -23.18
CA ASN A 50 -14.30 8.44 -23.80
C ASN A 50 -15.40 7.74 -22.99
N PRO A 51 -16.23 8.47 -22.22
CA PRO A 51 -17.28 7.86 -21.41
C PRO A 51 -18.38 7.20 -22.27
N MET A 52 -18.73 7.80 -23.40
CA MET A 52 -19.74 7.29 -24.30
C MET A 52 -19.36 5.98 -24.97
N ALA A 53 -18.06 5.84 -25.33
CA ALA A 53 -17.55 4.63 -25.93
C ALA A 53 -17.02 3.62 -24.90
N SER A 54 -16.94 4.02 -23.63
CA SER A 54 -16.43 3.18 -22.52
C SER A 54 -14.97 2.70 -22.72
N ILE A 55 -14.13 3.48 -23.41
CA ILE A 55 -12.77 3.13 -23.78
C ILE A 55 -11.80 4.29 -23.60
N TRP A 56 -10.50 3.94 -23.55
CA TRP A 56 -9.45 4.92 -23.73
C TRP A 56 -9.36 5.43 -25.18
N TYR A 57 -9.15 6.72 -25.34
CA TYR A 57 -8.96 7.36 -26.64
C TYR A 57 -7.47 7.37 -27.05
N GLY A 58 -6.81 6.26 -26.82
CA GLY A 58 -5.39 6.03 -27.15
C GLY A 58 -4.95 4.65 -26.71
N VAL A 59 -3.95 4.12 -27.40
CA VAL A 59 -3.33 2.84 -27.07
C VAL A 59 -2.70 2.91 -25.68
N ASP A 60 -2.90 1.89 -24.86
CA ASP A 60 -2.18 1.76 -23.60
C ASP A 60 -0.67 1.70 -23.89
N PRO A 61 0.15 2.59 -23.33
CA PRO A 61 1.60 2.51 -23.49
C PRO A 61 2.21 1.16 -23.08
N LEU A 62 1.45 0.39 -22.28
CA LEU A 62 1.84 -0.94 -21.80
C LEU A 62 1.08 -2.08 -22.52
N ALA A 63 0.37 -1.81 -23.61
CA ALA A 63 -0.46 -2.79 -24.32
C ALA A 63 0.32 -4.05 -24.73
N GLU A 64 1.59 -3.91 -25.12
CA GLU A 64 2.44 -5.05 -25.51
C GLU A 64 2.72 -6.01 -24.34
N LYS A 65 2.65 -5.50 -23.08
CA LYS A 65 2.85 -6.30 -21.87
C LYS A 65 1.58 -7.05 -21.43
N TYR A 66 0.41 -6.58 -21.85
CA TYR A 66 -0.89 -7.11 -21.42
C TYR A 66 -1.68 -7.68 -22.60
N LYS A 67 -1.12 -8.66 -23.28
CA LYS A 67 -1.72 -9.29 -24.48
C LYS A 67 -3.14 -9.86 -24.26
N SER A 68 -3.54 -10.09 -23.01
CA SER A 68 -4.87 -10.58 -22.64
C SER A 68 -5.90 -9.49 -22.39
N ILE A 69 -5.48 -8.21 -22.33
CA ILE A 69 -6.36 -7.06 -22.11
C ILE A 69 -6.24 -6.18 -23.36
N GLY A 70 -7.37 -5.81 -23.96
CA GLY A 70 -7.35 -4.92 -25.12
C GLY A 70 -6.68 -3.58 -24.81
N ALA A 71 -5.90 -3.06 -25.74
CA ALA A 71 -5.09 -1.84 -25.58
C ALA A 71 -5.90 -0.56 -25.25
N TYR A 72 -7.19 -0.61 -25.42
CA TYR A 72 -8.12 0.51 -25.23
C TYR A 72 -9.09 0.31 -24.07
N VAL A 73 -8.96 -0.78 -23.30
CA VAL A 73 -9.91 -1.13 -22.25
C VAL A 73 -9.69 -0.30 -21.00
N TYR A 74 -10.74 0.43 -20.57
CA TYR A 74 -10.75 1.17 -19.30
C TYR A 74 -11.05 0.22 -18.14
N CYS A 75 -10.24 0.28 -17.07
CA CYS A 75 -10.44 -0.48 -15.83
C CYS A 75 -10.73 -1.97 -16.04
N SER A 76 -10.05 -2.64 -17.00
CA SER A 76 -10.25 -4.06 -17.32
C SER A 76 -11.75 -4.40 -17.58
N ALA A 77 -12.50 -3.50 -18.16
CA ALA A 77 -13.95 -3.58 -18.42
C ALA A 77 -14.80 -3.72 -17.14
N ASN A 78 -14.33 -3.27 -15.99
CA ASN A 78 -15.07 -3.32 -14.72
C ASN A 78 -14.99 -2.00 -13.93
N PRO A 79 -15.54 -0.89 -14.44
CA PRO A 79 -15.43 0.45 -13.83
C PRO A 79 -16.23 0.60 -12.54
N ILE A 80 -17.18 -0.30 -12.25
CA ILE A 80 -17.94 -0.28 -10.98
C ILE A 80 -17.04 -0.73 -9.80
N ARG A 81 -16.12 -1.65 -10.06
CA ARG A 81 -15.20 -2.20 -9.05
C ARG A 81 -13.82 -1.57 -9.09
N LEU A 82 -13.44 -1.03 -10.22
CA LEU A 82 -12.10 -0.54 -10.51
C LEU A 82 -12.19 0.95 -10.84
N ILE A 83 -11.40 1.74 -10.17
CA ILE A 83 -11.19 3.15 -10.48
C ILE A 83 -9.72 3.31 -10.81
N ASP A 84 -9.40 3.84 -11.97
CA ASP A 84 -8.06 4.34 -12.26
C ASP A 84 -7.92 5.70 -11.57
N SER A 85 -7.59 5.67 -10.28
CA SER A 85 -7.69 6.86 -9.43
C SER A 85 -6.63 7.89 -9.72
N ASP A 86 -5.41 7.51 -10.15
CA ASP A 86 -4.32 8.48 -10.30
C ASP A 86 -2.97 7.89 -10.78
N GLY A 87 -2.93 6.76 -11.50
CA GLY A 87 -1.69 6.18 -12.05
C GLY A 87 -0.65 5.83 -10.97
N LYS A 88 -1.09 5.39 -9.79
CA LYS A 88 -0.22 5.08 -8.65
C LYS A 88 0.51 3.77 -8.84
N GLU A 89 1.72 3.69 -8.31
CA GLU A 89 2.53 2.49 -8.39
C GLU A 89 2.69 1.84 -7.02
N ILE A 90 2.38 0.54 -6.95
CA ILE A 90 2.64 -0.26 -5.75
C ILE A 90 4.00 -0.94 -5.92
N LEU A 91 4.95 -0.63 -5.03
CA LEU A 91 6.24 -1.29 -4.96
C LEU A 91 6.20 -2.42 -3.93
N PHE A 92 6.71 -3.57 -4.30
CA PHE A 92 6.85 -4.76 -3.46
C PHE A 92 8.32 -5.03 -3.20
N VAL A 93 8.74 -4.95 -1.95
CA VAL A 93 10.15 -5.15 -1.54
C VAL A 93 10.25 -6.44 -0.74
N ASN A 94 10.84 -7.49 -1.35
CA ASN A 94 11.02 -8.78 -0.69
C ASN A 94 12.23 -8.77 0.25
N GLY A 95 12.17 -9.65 1.26
CA GLY A 95 13.30 -9.97 2.12
C GLY A 95 14.12 -11.12 1.56
N TYR A 96 14.81 -11.80 2.47
CA TYR A 96 15.69 -12.92 2.13
C TYR A 96 14.96 -14.04 1.37
N TRP A 97 15.61 -14.54 0.36
CA TRP A 97 15.20 -15.73 -0.37
C TRP A 97 16.41 -16.61 -0.68
N ASN A 98 16.22 -17.91 -0.71
CA ASN A 98 17.27 -18.84 -1.05
C ASN A 98 16.67 -20.07 -1.73
N SER A 99 17.15 -20.43 -2.89
CA SER A 99 16.69 -21.58 -3.66
C SER A 99 16.96 -22.92 -2.96
N PHE A 100 17.93 -22.95 -2.06
CA PHE A 100 18.31 -24.19 -1.34
C PHE A 100 17.54 -24.38 -0.03
N ILE A 101 17.18 -23.30 0.67
CA ILE A 101 16.50 -23.32 1.98
C ILE A 101 15.04 -22.84 1.86
N GLY A 102 14.63 -22.43 0.68
CA GLY A 102 13.32 -21.79 0.43
C GLY A 102 12.10 -22.64 0.82
N GLY A 103 12.25 -23.95 0.89
CA GLY A 103 11.22 -24.84 1.45
C GLY A 103 11.00 -24.72 2.96
N LEU A 104 11.99 -24.24 3.70
CA LEU A 104 11.94 -24.07 5.17
C LEU A 104 11.50 -22.65 5.59
N ILE A 105 11.89 -21.61 4.85
CA ILE A 105 11.60 -20.22 5.21
C ILE A 105 10.66 -19.50 4.21
N GLY A 106 10.03 -20.24 3.34
CA GLY A 106 8.83 -19.80 2.62
C GLY A 106 9.05 -19.04 1.32
N SER A 107 10.24 -19.00 0.70
CA SER A 107 10.36 -18.58 -0.68
C SER A 107 11.62 -19.09 -1.37
N SER A 108 11.44 -19.62 -2.58
CA SER A 108 12.53 -20.11 -3.44
C SER A 108 13.00 -19.08 -4.48
N SER A 109 12.40 -17.91 -4.55
CA SER A 109 12.70 -16.90 -5.58
C SER A 109 12.33 -15.48 -5.14
N ALA A 110 13.05 -14.51 -5.70
CA ALA A 110 12.74 -13.08 -5.57
C ALA A 110 11.64 -12.65 -6.55
N GLY A 111 11.26 -11.38 -6.48
CA GLY A 111 10.30 -10.78 -7.40
C GLY A 111 8.86 -11.24 -7.17
N ALA A 112 8.10 -11.36 -8.24
CA ALA A 112 6.66 -11.71 -8.15
C ALA A 112 6.41 -13.06 -7.47
N ASN A 113 7.29 -14.03 -7.67
CA ASN A 113 7.16 -15.37 -7.11
C ASN A 113 7.46 -15.45 -5.61
N TYR A 114 8.00 -14.40 -5.03
CA TYR A 114 8.21 -14.28 -3.59
C TYR A 114 6.90 -14.22 -2.82
N TRP A 115 5.89 -13.62 -3.42
CA TRP A 115 4.60 -13.34 -2.79
C TRP A 115 3.60 -14.46 -3.08
N GLY A 116 2.75 -14.75 -2.12
CA GLY A 116 1.75 -15.82 -2.24
C GLY A 116 0.69 -15.53 -3.32
N ASP A 117 0.00 -16.56 -3.73
CA ASP A 117 -1.03 -16.49 -4.76
C ASP A 117 -2.12 -15.45 -4.45
N GLY A 118 -2.37 -14.57 -5.42
CA GLY A 118 -3.34 -13.50 -5.31
C GLY A 118 -2.94 -12.36 -4.37
N PHE A 119 -1.69 -12.35 -3.86
CA PHE A 119 -1.20 -11.29 -2.97
C PHE A 119 -1.24 -9.90 -3.63
N THR A 120 -0.75 -9.79 -4.86
CA THR A 120 -0.73 -8.53 -5.60
C THR A 120 -2.13 -8.00 -5.89
N VAL A 121 -3.08 -8.89 -6.18
CA VAL A 121 -4.50 -8.53 -6.38
C VAL A 121 -5.10 -8.01 -5.08
N ALA A 122 -4.80 -8.64 -3.95
CA ALA A 122 -5.26 -8.20 -2.64
C ALA A 122 -4.63 -6.86 -2.23
N ALA A 123 -3.35 -6.63 -2.55
CA ALA A 123 -2.67 -5.35 -2.36
C ALA A 123 -3.35 -4.23 -3.16
N LYS A 124 -3.63 -4.46 -4.44
CA LYS A 124 -4.38 -3.52 -5.28
C LYS A 124 -5.72 -3.13 -4.65
N SER A 125 -6.48 -4.10 -4.19
CA SER A 125 -7.74 -3.86 -3.49
C SER A 125 -7.58 -3.09 -2.17
N PHE A 126 -6.52 -3.39 -1.42
CA PHE A 126 -6.24 -2.71 -0.14
C PHE A 126 -5.90 -1.23 -0.35
N PHE A 127 -5.03 -0.95 -1.30
CA PHE A 127 -4.60 0.41 -1.61
C PHE A 127 -5.59 1.16 -2.50
N LYS A 128 -6.64 0.49 -3.00
CA LYS A 128 -7.54 1.00 -4.04
C LYS A 128 -6.74 1.51 -5.24
N ASP A 129 -5.78 0.73 -5.65
CA ASP A 129 -4.87 1.02 -6.73
C ASP A 129 -4.90 -0.13 -7.73
N TYR A 130 -5.36 0.15 -8.90
CA TYR A 130 -5.60 -0.87 -9.93
C TYR A 130 -4.63 -0.74 -11.11
N SER A 131 -3.58 0.06 -10.92
CA SER A 131 -2.49 0.16 -11.89
C SER A 131 -1.91 -1.22 -12.21
N PRO A 132 -1.46 -1.43 -13.43
CA PRO A 132 -0.80 -2.68 -13.79
C PRO A 132 0.44 -2.93 -12.95
N ILE A 133 0.60 -4.16 -12.46
CA ILE A 133 1.82 -4.60 -11.78
C ILE A 133 2.69 -5.35 -12.77
N ASN A 134 3.92 -4.94 -12.91
CA ASN A 134 4.92 -5.54 -13.80
C ASN A 134 6.22 -5.86 -13.05
N SER A 135 7.25 -6.33 -13.72
CA SER A 135 8.50 -6.69 -13.08
C SER A 135 9.22 -5.53 -12.37
N THR A 136 8.96 -4.29 -12.79
CA THR A 136 9.58 -3.09 -12.18
C THR A 136 9.01 -2.77 -10.82
N ASN A 137 7.80 -3.26 -10.52
CA ASN A 137 7.16 -3.10 -9.20
C ASN A 137 7.81 -3.94 -8.11
N PHE A 138 8.62 -4.94 -8.48
CA PHE A 138 9.27 -5.84 -7.54
C PHE A 138 10.73 -5.45 -7.35
N ILE A 139 11.09 -5.22 -6.10
CA ILE A 139 12.44 -4.85 -5.67
C ILE A 139 12.97 -5.98 -4.80
N ASP A 140 14.14 -6.48 -5.13
CA ASP A 140 14.84 -7.46 -4.31
C ASP A 140 15.58 -6.72 -3.20
N GLY A 141 15.10 -6.84 -1.97
CA GLY A 141 15.69 -6.26 -0.77
C GLY A 141 16.57 -7.25 0.01
N SER A 142 16.82 -8.46 -0.55
CA SER A 142 17.70 -9.43 0.08
C SER A 142 19.17 -9.05 -0.06
N SER A 143 19.98 -9.48 0.91
CA SER A 143 21.43 -9.38 0.79
C SER A 143 21.96 -10.54 -0.05
N LEU A 144 22.62 -10.25 -1.18
CA LEU A 144 23.13 -11.22 -2.15
C LEU A 144 24.11 -12.28 -1.58
N TRP A 145 24.67 -12.06 -0.38
CA TRP A 145 25.73 -12.91 0.18
C TRP A 145 25.40 -13.52 1.53
N GLY A 146 24.14 -13.47 2.00
CA GLY A 146 23.78 -14.05 3.31
C GLY A 146 24.58 -13.46 4.49
N GLY A 147 25.17 -12.28 4.29
CA GLY A 147 25.87 -11.55 5.34
C GLY A 147 24.86 -10.92 6.29
N ASP A 148 25.21 -10.91 7.56
CA ASP A 148 24.50 -10.24 8.63
C ASP A 148 24.63 -8.72 8.45
N MET A 149 23.78 -8.14 7.57
CA MET A 149 23.71 -6.70 7.40
C MET A 149 22.73 -6.14 8.41
N SER A 150 23.16 -5.09 9.13
CA SER A 150 22.26 -4.37 10.03
C SER A 150 21.09 -3.73 9.30
N GLY A 151 19.97 -3.48 10.01
CA GLY A 151 18.83 -2.75 9.48
C GLY A 151 19.22 -1.37 8.94
N SER A 152 20.19 -0.69 9.54
CA SER A 152 20.72 0.59 9.05
C SER A 152 21.50 0.46 7.73
N ASP A 153 22.27 -0.60 7.55
CA ASP A 153 22.99 -0.83 6.29
C ASP A 153 22.04 -1.20 5.16
N ARG A 154 21.02 -2.02 5.45
CA ARG A 154 19.93 -2.33 4.49
C ARG A 154 19.17 -1.09 4.09
N TYR A 155 18.88 -0.21 5.03
CA TYR A 155 18.26 1.09 4.73
C TYR A 155 19.12 1.92 3.78
N ALA A 156 20.43 2.04 4.06
CA ALA A 156 21.36 2.77 3.19
C ALA A 156 21.46 2.14 1.80
N ALA A 157 21.45 0.81 1.71
CA ALA A 157 21.45 0.10 0.44
C ALA A 157 20.16 0.36 -0.37
N GLY A 158 19.00 0.37 0.26
CA GLY A 158 17.73 0.70 -0.37
C GLY A 158 17.67 2.14 -0.87
N TYR A 159 18.18 3.07 -0.08
CA TYR A 159 18.31 4.49 -0.48
C TYR A 159 19.19 4.64 -1.73
N LYS A 160 20.37 3.99 -1.71
CA LYS A 160 21.29 3.98 -2.86
C LYS A 160 20.65 3.33 -4.08
N PHE A 161 19.98 2.19 -3.91
CA PHE A 161 19.29 1.52 -5.01
C PHE A 161 18.26 2.44 -5.68
N ALA A 162 17.42 3.14 -4.91
CA ALA A 162 16.42 4.04 -5.45
C ALA A 162 17.06 5.21 -6.20
N LYS A 163 18.19 5.73 -5.69
CA LYS A 163 18.98 6.76 -6.36
C LYS A 163 19.50 6.29 -7.72
N ASP A 164 20.09 5.11 -7.77
CA ASP A 164 20.71 4.56 -8.99
C ASP A 164 19.64 4.10 -10.01
N ASN A 165 18.43 3.82 -9.56
CA ASN A 165 17.34 3.28 -10.38
C ASN A 165 16.13 4.22 -10.49
N LEU A 166 16.26 5.50 -10.19
CA LEU A 166 15.15 6.44 -10.16
C LEU A 166 14.32 6.41 -11.46
N ASN A 167 14.99 6.51 -12.59
CA ASN A 167 14.33 6.49 -13.90
C ASN A 167 13.53 5.19 -14.14
N ARG A 168 14.00 4.05 -13.64
CA ARG A 168 13.29 2.78 -13.71
C ARG A 168 12.06 2.79 -12.82
N LEU A 169 12.19 3.26 -11.58
CA LEU A 169 11.11 3.30 -10.59
C LEU A 169 10.02 4.30 -10.97
N THR A 170 10.37 5.34 -11.68
CA THR A 170 9.45 6.43 -12.06
C THR A 170 9.02 6.38 -13.52
N SER A 171 9.45 5.31 -14.25
CA SER A 171 9.11 5.14 -15.66
C SER A 171 7.60 5.01 -15.86
N GLY A 172 6.99 5.97 -16.52
CA GLY A 172 5.55 6.07 -16.72
C GLY A 172 4.81 6.86 -15.66
N MET A 173 5.47 7.27 -14.58
CA MET A 173 4.88 8.14 -13.57
C MET A 173 4.87 9.60 -14.00
N LYS A 174 3.84 10.31 -13.61
CA LYS A 174 3.68 11.75 -13.83
C LYS A 174 3.99 12.52 -12.55
N LYS A 175 4.29 13.81 -12.74
CA LYS A 175 4.51 14.73 -11.62
C LYS A 175 3.23 14.80 -10.77
N GLY A 176 3.32 14.39 -9.52
CA GLY A 176 2.19 14.40 -8.57
C GLY A 176 1.62 13.01 -8.26
N GLU A 177 1.96 11.99 -9.02
CA GLU A 177 1.63 10.59 -8.69
C GLU A 177 2.38 10.12 -7.45
N SER A 178 1.87 9.07 -6.82
CA SER A 178 2.38 8.62 -5.54
C SER A 178 2.65 7.12 -5.52
N PHE A 179 3.69 6.75 -4.79
CA PHE A 179 3.98 5.36 -4.48
C PHE A 179 3.22 4.87 -3.25
N LYS A 180 2.95 3.59 -3.26
CA LYS A 180 2.56 2.77 -2.12
C LYS A 180 3.52 1.60 -2.04
N MET A 181 3.81 1.13 -0.85
CA MET A 181 4.82 0.09 -0.69
C MET A 181 4.32 -1.03 0.20
N VAL A 182 4.68 -2.26 -0.16
CA VAL A 182 4.59 -3.43 0.69
C VAL A 182 5.98 -4.02 0.82
N THR A 183 6.41 -4.22 2.03
CA THR A 183 7.74 -4.77 2.34
C THR A 183 7.61 -5.99 3.23
N HIS A 184 8.58 -6.89 3.22
CA HIS A 184 8.57 -8.08 4.05
C HIS A 184 9.97 -8.40 4.57
N SER A 185 10.06 -8.80 5.85
CA SER A 185 11.30 -9.25 6.47
C SER A 185 12.42 -8.20 6.36
N GLU A 186 13.65 -8.59 6.01
CA GLU A 186 14.78 -7.70 5.71
C GLU A 186 14.46 -6.59 4.71
N GLY A 187 13.56 -6.88 3.75
CA GLY A 187 13.08 -5.90 2.78
C GLY A 187 12.36 -4.70 3.40
N SER A 188 12.04 -4.75 4.69
CA SER A 188 11.41 -3.62 5.38
C SER A 188 12.38 -2.46 5.57
N ALA A 189 13.59 -2.70 6.03
CA ALA A 189 14.64 -1.68 6.15
C ALA A 189 15.05 -1.16 4.77
N TYR A 190 15.25 -2.05 3.81
CA TYR A 190 15.59 -1.69 2.44
C TYR A 190 14.49 -0.82 1.80
N GLY A 191 13.23 -1.22 1.92
CA GLY A 191 12.08 -0.48 1.41
C GLY A 191 11.89 0.89 2.06
N ALA A 192 12.19 1.01 3.37
CA ALA A 192 12.20 2.30 4.05
C ALA A 192 13.24 3.26 3.44
N GLY A 193 14.43 2.76 3.10
CA GLY A 193 15.45 3.51 2.39
C GLY A 193 15.02 3.93 0.99
N VAL A 194 14.38 3.04 0.23
CA VAL A 194 13.79 3.35 -1.09
C VAL A 194 12.76 4.47 -0.95
N ALA A 195 11.85 4.35 0.02
CA ALA A 195 10.81 5.35 0.26
C ALA A 195 11.40 6.73 0.60
N GLN A 196 12.45 6.75 1.45
CA GLN A 196 13.10 8.00 1.82
C GLN A 196 13.71 8.69 0.61
N TYR A 197 14.44 7.96 -0.24
CA TYR A 197 15.02 8.57 -1.44
C TYR A 197 13.95 9.11 -2.39
N LEU A 198 12.85 8.37 -2.60
CA LEU A 198 11.76 8.85 -3.45
C LEU A 198 11.17 10.16 -2.92
N LEU A 199 11.01 10.29 -1.60
CA LEU A 199 10.56 11.53 -0.96
C LEU A 199 11.57 12.67 -1.16
N ASP A 200 12.87 12.40 -0.95
CA ASP A 200 13.94 13.37 -1.12
C ASP A 200 14.05 13.84 -2.59
N ALA A 201 13.74 12.97 -3.54
CA ALA A 201 13.66 13.27 -4.97
C ALA A 201 12.37 14.00 -5.39
N GLY A 202 11.47 14.32 -4.44
CA GLY A 202 10.25 15.07 -4.68
C GLY A 202 9.04 14.25 -5.09
N TYR A 203 9.13 12.92 -5.04
CA TYR A 203 7.99 12.03 -5.27
C TYR A 203 7.18 11.84 -3.99
N LYS A 204 5.89 11.50 -4.15
CA LYS A 204 5.02 11.21 -3.02
C LYS A 204 5.05 9.72 -2.71
N VAL A 205 5.25 9.36 -1.45
CA VAL A 205 4.97 8.03 -0.92
C VAL A 205 3.84 8.18 0.08
N THR A 206 2.70 7.55 -0.15
CA THR A 206 1.49 7.78 0.67
C THR A 206 1.29 6.74 1.75
N THR A 207 1.66 5.49 1.49
CA THR A 207 1.45 4.40 2.45
C THR A 207 2.56 3.36 2.34
N ILE A 208 3.05 2.90 3.47
CA ILE A 208 3.97 1.77 3.57
C ILE A 208 3.33 0.71 4.48
N LEU A 209 3.30 -0.53 4.03
CA LEU A 209 2.91 -1.70 4.82
C LEU A 209 4.12 -2.59 5.02
N HIS A 210 4.68 -2.59 6.22
CA HIS A 210 5.75 -3.48 6.62
C HIS A 210 5.18 -4.78 7.19
N LEU A 211 5.59 -5.91 6.65
CA LEU A 211 5.16 -7.24 7.03
C LEU A 211 6.31 -8.03 7.63
N SER A 212 6.12 -8.57 8.84
CA SER A 212 7.12 -9.40 9.54
C SER A 212 8.54 -8.83 9.43
N SER A 213 8.69 -7.55 9.78
CA SER A 213 9.96 -6.82 9.62
C SER A 213 11.05 -7.41 10.49
N ASP A 214 12.17 -7.72 9.89
CA ASP A 214 13.40 -8.02 10.59
C ASP A 214 14.08 -6.73 11.06
N GLU A 215 14.81 -6.80 12.19
CA GLU A 215 15.60 -5.69 12.72
C GLU A 215 14.84 -4.35 12.86
N GLY A 216 13.54 -4.41 13.23
CA GLY A 216 12.67 -3.24 13.28
C GLY A 216 13.13 -2.10 14.19
N ASP A 217 13.99 -2.36 15.17
CA ASP A 217 14.57 -1.36 16.08
C ASP A 217 15.83 -0.67 15.52
N GLU A 218 16.40 -1.18 14.43
CA GLU A 218 17.65 -0.68 13.84
C GLU A 218 17.46 0.37 12.75
N PHE A 219 16.24 0.57 12.28
CA PHE A 219 15.95 1.57 11.26
C PHE A 219 14.68 2.38 11.58
N SER A 220 14.41 3.39 10.78
CA SER A 220 13.22 4.22 10.87
C SER A 220 12.50 4.26 9.53
N THR A 221 11.18 4.18 9.54
CA THR A 221 10.40 4.52 8.34
C THR A 221 10.34 6.05 8.17
N PRO A 222 10.23 6.58 6.93
CA PRO A 222 10.02 8.01 6.72
C PRO A 222 8.77 8.51 7.45
N LYS A 223 8.77 9.77 7.87
CA LYS A 223 7.67 10.35 8.67
C LYS A 223 6.42 10.71 7.87
N THR A 224 6.56 10.93 6.56
CA THR A 224 5.49 11.47 5.71
C THR A 224 4.46 10.42 5.30
N PRO A 225 4.82 9.17 4.89
CA PRO A 225 3.87 8.15 4.53
C PRO A 225 3.09 7.67 5.76
N TYR A 226 1.82 7.30 5.55
CA TYR A 226 1.09 6.53 6.55
C TYR A 226 1.64 5.10 6.60
N THR A 227 2.21 4.72 7.73
CA THR A 227 2.96 3.47 7.84
C THR A 227 2.31 2.50 8.81
N LEU A 228 2.14 1.27 8.35
CA LEU A 228 1.63 0.13 9.11
C LEU A 228 2.71 -0.93 9.26
N GLN A 229 2.83 -1.52 10.44
CA GLN A 229 3.64 -2.72 10.68
C GLN A 229 2.72 -3.84 11.14
N LEU A 230 2.81 -5.00 10.50
CA LEU A 230 2.04 -6.20 10.83
C LEU A 230 2.96 -7.43 10.89
N SER A 231 2.78 -8.23 11.94
CA SER A 231 3.41 -9.54 12.12
C SER A 231 2.42 -10.54 12.71
N TYR A 232 2.80 -11.80 12.75
CA TYR A 232 2.09 -12.78 13.56
C TYR A 232 2.76 -12.93 14.92
N GLU A 233 1.94 -13.23 15.95
CA GLU A 233 2.41 -13.59 17.28
C GLU A 233 3.39 -14.77 17.20
N GLY A 234 4.53 -14.61 17.84
CA GLY A 234 5.58 -15.63 17.87
C GLY A 234 6.40 -15.73 16.57
N ASP A 235 6.34 -14.72 15.72
CA ASP A 235 7.28 -14.57 14.61
C ASP A 235 8.68 -14.23 15.19
N TRP A 236 9.52 -15.23 15.24
CA TRP A 236 10.84 -15.13 15.86
C TRP A 236 11.82 -14.21 15.11
N VAL A 237 11.58 -14.00 13.80
CA VAL A 237 12.42 -13.10 12.98
C VAL A 237 12.19 -11.66 13.41
N THR A 238 10.96 -11.28 13.68
CA THR A 238 10.64 -9.89 14.09
C THR A 238 11.12 -9.56 15.50
N GLY A 239 11.29 -10.58 16.34
CA GLY A 239 11.72 -10.41 17.75
C GLY A 239 10.86 -9.44 18.55
N ASN A 240 9.59 -9.20 18.15
CA ASN A 240 8.68 -8.18 18.69
C ASN A 240 9.23 -6.75 18.60
N LYS A 241 10.14 -6.49 17.66
CA LYS A 241 10.77 -5.19 17.47
C LYS A 241 9.87 -4.27 16.63
N THR A 242 9.80 -3.01 17.03
CA THR A 242 8.98 -1.99 16.35
C THR A 242 9.85 -1.01 15.60
N ILE A 243 9.50 -0.77 14.34
CA ILE A 243 10.13 0.23 13.49
C ILE A 243 9.82 1.63 14.03
N LYS A 244 10.82 2.51 14.11
CA LYS A 244 10.61 3.91 14.51
C LYS A 244 9.77 4.67 13.47
N ASN A 245 8.93 5.58 13.93
CA ASN A 245 8.03 6.41 13.14
C ASN A 245 6.87 5.67 12.45
N VAL A 246 6.59 4.42 12.79
CA VAL A 246 5.40 3.71 12.32
C VAL A 246 4.15 4.30 12.97
N ASP A 247 3.08 4.50 12.20
CA ASP A 247 1.81 5.02 12.70
C ASP A 247 1.00 3.97 13.45
N LYS A 248 1.05 2.71 13.01
CA LYS A 248 0.34 1.60 13.65
C LYS A 248 1.13 0.31 13.61
N VAL A 249 1.13 -0.38 14.72
CA VAL A 249 1.69 -1.73 14.86
C VAL A 249 0.56 -2.68 15.23
N GLY A 250 0.45 -3.78 14.51
CA GLY A 250 -0.50 -4.84 14.78
C GLY A 250 0.21 -6.19 14.81
N GLU A 251 -0.21 -7.05 15.74
CA GLU A 251 0.22 -8.43 15.83
C GLU A 251 -1.01 -9.34 15.70
N ILE A 252 -0.94 -10.31 14.80
CA ILE A 252 -2.02 -11.24 14.51
C ILE A 252 -1.79 -12.50 15.32
N LYS A 253 -2.81 -12.97 16.03
CA LYS A 253 -2.71 -14.25 16.74
C LYS A 253 -2.41 -15.38 15.78
N LYS A 254 -1.36 -16.14 16.03
CA LYS A 254 -0.89 -17.21 15.16
C LYS A 254 -1.87 -18.40 15.06
N GLY A 255 -2.76 -18.56 16.04
CA GLY A 255 -3.66 -19.72 16.07
C GLY A 255 -2.87 -21.03 16.06
N ASN A 256 -3.17 -21.90 15.08
CA ASN A 256 -2.51 -23.20 14.91
C ASN A 256 -1.27 -23.16 14.00
N LEU A 257 -0.79 -21.98 13.59
CA LEU A 257 0.43 -21.86 12.79
C LEU A 257 1.64 -22.32 13.61
N SER A 258 2.52 -23.08 12.97
CA SER A 258 3.78 -23.47 13.56
C SER A 258 4.79 -22.32 13.55
N TRP A 259 5.76 -22.35 14.45
CA TRP A 259 6.76 -21.30 14.60
C TRP A 259 7.64 -21.10 13.34
N ASP A 260 7.85 -22.15 12.56
CA ASP A 260 8.67 -22.15 11.34
C ASP A 260 7.91 -21.59 10.12
N THR A 261 6.59 -21.63 10.12
CA THR A 261 5.77 -21.12 9.02
C THR A 261 5.23 -19.73 9.26
N VAL A 262 5.20 -19.25 10.50
CA VAL A 262 4.55 -18.00 10.90
C VAL A 262 5.11 -16.79 10.17
N HIS A 263 6.42 -16.71 10.00
CA HIS A 263 7.08 -15.61 9.31
C HIS A 263 6.64 -15.48 7.83
N GLY A 264 6.65 -16.60 7.11
CA GLY A 264 6.24 -16.64 5.70
C GLY A 264 4.74 -16.41 5.47
N THR A 265 3.90 -16.63 6.50
CA THR A 265 2.45 -16.51 6.37
C THR A 265 1.99 -15.07 6.11
N THR A 266 2.76 -14.06 6.51
CA THR A 266 2.46 -12.65 6.21
C THR A 266 2.49 -12.32 4.72
N LYS A 267 3.06 -13.17 3.88
CA LYS A 267 3.01 -13.06 2.40
C LYS A 267 1.70 -13.61 1.80
N ASN A 268 0.78 -14.09 2.62
CA ASN A 268 -0.53 -14.53 2.14
C ASN A 268 -1.48 -13.34 1.96
N LYS A 269 -2.32 -13.39 0.91
CA LYS A 269 -3.32 -12.33 0.60
C LYS A 269 -4.23 -11.97 1.78
N ASN A 270 -4.47 -12.87 2.71
CA ASN A 270 -5.34 -12.65 3.86
C ASN A 270 -4.79 -11.60 4.84
N ILE A 271 -3.50 -11.28 4.78
CA ILE A 271 -2.86 -10.23 5.58
C ILE A 271 -3.53 -8.87 5.40
N PHE A 272 -4.05 -8.60 4.20
CA PHE A 272 -4.73 -7.34 3.91
C PHE A 272 -6.06 -7.16 4.62
N ASN A 273 -6.71 -8.24 5.07
CA ASN A 273 -7.88 -8.15 5.93
C ASN A 273 -7.48 -7.62 7.31
N ALA A 274 -6.42 -8.16 7.89
CA ALA A 274 -5.85 -7.66 9.14
C ALA A 274 -5.39 -6.19 9.02
N ALA A 275 -4.73 -5.83 7.92
CA ALA A 275 -4.31 -4.45 7.66
C ALA A 275 -5.50 -3.49 7.53
N LYS A 276 -6.61 -3.92 6.92
CA LYS A 276 -7.87 -3.14 6.87
C LYS A 276 -8.49 -2.94 8.25
N ASP A 277 -8.49 -3.99 9.07
CA ASP A 277 -9.06 -3.92 10.40
C ASP A 277 -8.21 -3.05 11.33
N LEU A 278 -6.89 -3.15 11.25
CA LEU A 278 -5.96 -2.26 11.95
C LEU A 278 -6.24 -0.78 11.60
N LYS A 279 -6.50 -0.49 10.33
CA LYS A 279 -6.85 0.85 9.86
C LYS A 279 -8.18 1.35 10.42
N LYS A 280 -9.21 0.49 10.47
CA LYS A 280 -10.54 0.80 11.02
C LYS A 280 -10.51 1.09 12.52
N VAL A 281 -9.78 0.27 13.27
CA VAL A 281 -9.64 0.45 14.73
C VAL A 281 -9.12 1.84 15.07
N THR A 282 -8.19 2.36 14.30
CA THR A 282 -7.68 3.72 14.50
C THR A 282 -8.77 4.78 14.39
N LEU A 283 -9.65 4.64 13.39
CA LEU A 283 -10.79 5.54 13.22
C LEU A 283 -11.80 5.41 14.37
N GLN A 284 -12.06 4.19 14.83
CA GLN A 284 -12.98 3.95 15.96
C GLN A 284 -12.41 4.47 17.28
N LEU A 285 -11.12 4.33 17.53
CA LEU A 285 -10.46 4.89 18.70
C LEU A 285 -10.53 6.41 18.71
N ASN A 286 -10.28 7.08 17.59
CA ASN A 286 -10.39 8.52 17.48
C ASN A 286 -11.84 9.02 17.67
N ILE A 287 -12.81 8.30 17.12
CA ILE A 287 -14.25 8.62 17.31
C ILE A 287 -14.69 8.35 18.74
N GLY A 288 -14.24 7.25 19.34
CA GLY A 288 -14.56 6.90 20.72
C GLY A 288 -13.94 7.86 21.75
N GLU A 289 -12.77 8.42 21.44
CA GLU A 289 -12.14 9.47 22.24
C GLU A 289 -12.99 10.76 22.24
N ILE A 290 -13.61 11.08 21.11
CA ILE A 290 -14.53 12.21 20.95
C ILE A 290 -15.85 11.95 21.70
N ASP A 291 -16.36 10.71 21.69
CA ASP A 291 -17.66 10.36 22.29
C ASP A 291 -17.60 9.88 23.75
N GLY A 292 -16.41 9.78 24.35
CA GLY A 292 -16.23 9.27 25.72
C GLY A 292 -16.59 7.79 25.90
N LYS A 293 -16.79 7.03 24.82
CA LYS A 293 -17.20 5.61 24.83
C LYS A 293 -16.06 4.59 24.83
N LEU A 294 -14.82 5.03 24.89
CA LEU A 294 -13.63 4.15 24.91
C LEU A 294 -13.47 3.34 26.21
N SER A 295 -14.19 3.72 27.27
CA SER A 295 -14.01 3.12 28.60
C SER A 295 -14.39 1.63 28.69
N SER A 296 -15.27 1.12 27.83
CA SER A 296 -15.67 -0.30 27.85
C SER A 296 -14.71 -1.23 27.14
N TRP A 297 -13.78 -0.71 26.35
CA TRP A 297 -12.79 -1.46 25.58
C TRP A 297 -11.43 -1.56 26.28
N TYR A 298 -11.18 -0.63 27.16
CA TYR A 298 -9.92 -0.43 27.84
C TYR A 298 -9.97 -1.11 29.20
N ASN A 299 -9.50 -2.34 29.29
CA ASN A 299 -9.23 -2.93 30.58
C ASN A 299 -7.95 -2.31 31.13
N GLN A 300 -8.10 -1.28 31.99
CA GLN A 300 -6.99 -0.49 32.54
C GLN A 300 -5.91 -1.32 33.23
N GLU A 301 -6.25 -2.47 33.79
CA GLU A 301 -5.27 -3.35 34.45
C GLU A 301 -4.38 -4.09 33.45
N ASN A 302 -4.92 -4.53 32.33
CA ASN A 302 -4.14 -5.21 31.28
C ASN A 302 -3.33 -4.23 30.44
N ALA A 303 -3.84 -3.04 30.19
CA ALA A 303 -3.12 -2.00 29.46
C ALA A 303 -1.89 -1.49 30.20
N LYS A 304 -1.93 -1.43 31.53
CA LYS A 304 -0.77 -1.07 32.35
C LYS A 304 0.34 -2.14 32.38
N LYS A 305 -0.02 -3.40 32.10
CA LYS A 305 0.91 -4.53 32.17
C LYS A 305 1.54 -4.92 30.84
N THR A 306 0.86 -4.68 29.70
CA THR A 306 1.27 -5.26 28.43
C THR A 306 1.39 -4.28 27.27
N ASN A 307 0.88 -3.05 27.38
CA ASN A 307 0.79 -2.09 26.27
C ASN A 307 0.12 -2.62 24.98
N PHE A 308 -0.63 -3.71 25.08
CA PHE A 308 -1.31 -4.36 23.96
C PHE A 308 -2.82 -4.42 24.18
N TYR A 309 -3.59 -4.26 23.12
CA TYR A 309 -5.02 -4.55 23.10
C TYR A 309 -5.37 -5.29 21.80
N SER A 310 -6.38 -6.13 21.86
CA SER A 310 -6.79 -6.99 20.74
C SER A 310 -8.15 -6.58 20.19
N VAL A 311 -8.22 -6.47 18.87
CA VAL A 311 -9.46 -6.26 18.12
C VAL A 311 -9.55 -7.24 16.98
N ASN A 312 -10.63 -8.02 16.92
CA ASN A 312 -10.84 -9.03 15.89
C ASN A 312 -9.64 -9.99 15.71
N GLY A 313 -8.94 -10.33 16.81
CA GLY A 313 -7.77 -11.20 16.78
C GLY A 313 -6.46 -10.51 16.39
N ILE A 314 -6.47 -9.21 16.18
CA ILE A 314 -5.26 -8.38 16.00
C ILE A 314 -4.88 -7.79 17.34
N ILE A 315 -3.64 -8.00 17.77
CA ILE A 315 -3.07 -7.34 18.94
C ILE A 315 -2.45 -6.03 18.47
N LEU A 316 -2.89 -4.93 19.08
CA LEU A 316 -2.39 -3.60 18.78
C LEU A 316 -1.40 -3.18 19.86
N ASN A 317 -0.21 -2.79 19.44
CA ASN A 317 0.78 -2.22 20.35
C ASN A 317 0.52 -0.71 20.50
N ASN A 318 0.43 -0.22 21.72
CA ASN A 318 0.46 1.22 21.95
C ASN A 318 1.82 1.75 21.50
N LEU A 319 1.84 2.47 20.41
CA LEU A 319 2.95 3.34 20.06
C LEU A 319 3.12 4.28 21.22
N ASP A 320 4.20 4.10 21.98
CA ASP A 320 4.49 4.75 23.21
C ASP A 320 3.77 6.10 23.42
N GLY A 321 3.21 6.32 24.59
CA GLY A 321 2.31 7.45 24.90
C GLY A 321 2.96 8.85 24.87
N THR A 322 3.99 9.06 24.06
CA THR A 322 4.73 10.31 23.93
C THR A 322 4.24 11.21 22.80
N LYS A 323 3.31 10.76 21.97
CA LYS A 323 2.59 11.66 21.06
C LYS A 323 1.31 12.20 21.72
N LYS A 324 1.46 13.03 22.74
CA LYS A 324 0.49 14.10 22.97
C LYS A 324 0.59 15.04 21.78
N ARG A 325 -0.42 15.05 20.94
CA ARG A 325 -0.73 16.21 20.11
C ARG A 325 -1.64 17.13 20.87
#